data_2934e43cbe9e213144f106b1c5fd3c9d
#
_entry.id   2934e43cbe9e213144f106b1c5fd3c9d
#
_cell.length_a   1.000
_cell.length_b   1.000
_cell.length_c   1.000
_cell.angle_alpha   90.00
_cell.angle_beta   90.00
_cell.angle_gamma   90.00
#
_symmetry.space_group_name_H-M   'P 1'
#
loop_
_entity.id
_entity.type
_entity.pdbx_description
1 polymer ?
#
loop_
_entity_poly.entity_id
_entity_poly.type
_entity_poly.pdbx_seq_one_letter_code
_entity_poly.pdbx_strand_id
1 'polypeptide(L)'
;NLNHMIPNGTMFEFGILTSLAHNDWMRLVAGRLESRYRYSGTIVYNTFPFPTVTDDQKKHIEQLAEEILLPREDFAGETLAKLYDPDTMPEPLKIAHQNLDDAVDKLYNPKGFADTASRLAHLLERYESLINTEKKQAIDNKAKKKKSK
;
A
#
# COMPACT_ATOMS: atom_id res chain seq x y z
N ASN A 1 -14.06 -17.34 -4.12
CA ASN A 1 -13.26 -16.13 -4.44
C ASN A 1 -13.82 -14.97 -3.62
N LEU A 2 -13.07 -14.53 -2.62
CA LEU A 2 -13.41 -13.34 -1.85
C LEU A 2 -12.68 -12.16 -2.49
N ASN A 3 -13.39 -11.34 -3.24
CA ASN A 3 -12.90 -10.05 -3.68
C ASN A 3 -13.09 -9.06 -2.53
N HIS A 4 -12.02 -8.35 -2.15
CA HIS A 4 -12.11 -7.24 -1.22
C HIS A 4 -12.50 -5.98 -1.99
N MET A 5 -13.47 -5.24 -1.47
CA MET A 5 -13.92 -3.98 -2.04
C MET A 5 -13.61 -2.85 -1.06
N ILE A 6 -13.06 -1.76 -1.56
CA ILE A 6 -12.81 -0.55 -0.79
C ILE A 6 -13.91 0.46 -1.14
N PRO A 7 -14.89 0.68 -0.26
CA PRO A 7 -15.93 1.66 -0.51
C PRO A 7 -15.31 3.05 -0.69
N ASN A 8 -15.71 3.77 -1.74
CA ASN A 8 -15.20 5.11 -2.08
C ASN A 8 -13.69 5.18 -2.32
N GLY A 9 -13.06 4.04 -2.67
CA GLY A 9 -11.65 4.02 -3.07
C GLY A 9 -11.42 4.91 -4.30
N THR A 10 -10.34 5.71 -4.26
CA THR A 10 -9.90 6.59 -5.34
C THR A 10 -8.67 6.00 -6.03
N MET A 11 -8.16 6.68 -7.07
CA MET A 11 -6.89 6.31 -7.71
C MET A 11 -5.70 6.41 -6.73
N PHE A 12 -5.82 7.18 -5.66
CA PHE A 12 -4.81 7.22 -4.61
C PHE A 12 -4.70 5.87 -3.88
N GLU A 13 -5.81 5.32 -3.37
CA GLU A 13 -5.81 4.00 -2.72
C GLU A 13 -5.34 2.92 -3.69
N PHE A 14 -5.77 2.97 -4.96
CA PHE A 14 -5.29 2.05 -5.98
C PHE A 14 -3.77 2.14 -6.15
N GLY A 15 -3.20 3.35 -6.23
CA GLY A 15 -1.76 3.57 -6.35
C GLY A 15 -0.99 3.01 -5.14
N ILE A 16 -1.42 3.36 -3.92
CA ILE A 16 -0.79 2.86 -2.70
C ILE A 16 -0.83 1.33 -2.63
N LEU A 17 -1.99 0.71 -2.87
CA LEU A 17 -2.16 -0.75 -2.76
C LEU A 17 -1.46 -1.54 -3.87
N THR A 18 -1.22 -0.91 -5.01
CA THR A 18 -0.49 -1.52 -6.13
C THR A 18 1.02 -1.39 -5.95
N SER A 19 1.49 -0.46 -5.10
CA SER A 19 2.90 -0.16 -4.90
C SER A 19 3.70 -1.30 -4.26
N LEU A 20 5.02 -1.25 -4.45
CA LEU A 20 5.96 -2.17 -3.83
C LEU A 20 5.92 -2.09 -2.29
N ALA A 21 5.69 -0.91 -1.71
CA ALA A 21 5.56 -0.74 -0.26
C ALA A 21 4.43 -1.59 0.32
N HIS A 22 3.24 -1.57 -0.29
CA HIS A 22 2.14 -2.41 0.15
C HIS A 22 2.36 -3.89 -0.15
N ASN A 23 2.96 -4.21 -1.28
CA ASN A 23 3.29 -5.59 -1.64
C ASN A 23 4.31 -6.21 -0.67
N ASP A 24 5.33 -5.48 -0.27
CA ASP A 24 6.31 -5.93 0.72
C ASP A 24 5.65 -6.12 2.10
N TRP A 25 4.78 -5.19 2.52
CA TRP A 25 3.98 -5.35 3.74
C TRP A 25 3.09 -6.59 3.68
N MET A 26 2.37 -6.79 2.58
CA MET A 26 1.54 -7.97 2.37
C MET A 26 2.36 -9.26 2.48
N ARG A 27 3.54 -9.32 1.87
CA ARG A 27 4.44 -10.49 1.96
C ARG A 27 4.91 -10.75 3.38
N LEU A 28 5.07 -9.70 4.19
CA LEU A 28 5.50 -9.80 5.60
C LEU A 28 4.37 -10.34 6.48
N VAL A 29 3.16 -9.78 6.38
CA VAL A 29 2.08 -10.01 7.35
C VAL A 29 1.04 -11.03 6.91
N ALA A 30 0.92 -11.30 5.60
CA ALA A 30 -0.08 -12.22 5.09
C ALA A 30 0.20 -13.67 5.49
N GLY A 31 -0.85 -14.38 5.85
CA GLY A 31 -0.81 -15.83 5.95
C GLY A 31 -0.56 -16.48 4.59
N ARG A 32 -0.18 -17.74 4.61
CA ARG A 32 -0.02 -18.57 3.40
C ARG A 32 -1.10 -19.65 3.35
N LEU A 33 -1.58 -19.91 2.14
CA LEU A 33 -2.36 -21.09 1.82
C LEU A 33 -1.53 -21.86 0.78
N GLU A 34 -0.97 -22.99 1.17
CA GLU A 34 0.07 -23.70 0.40
C GLU A 34 1.28 -22.77 0.18
N SER A 35 1.72 -22.56 -1.09
CA SER A 35 2.80 -21.64 -1.45
C SER A 35 2.35 -20.20 -1.73
N ARG A 36 1.02 -19.92 -1.77
CA ARG A 36 0.45 -18.63 -2.15
C ARG A 36 0.18 -17.75 -0.96
N TYR A 37 0.33 -16.44 -1.13
CA TYR A 37 -0.10 -15.47 -0.12
C TYR A 37 -1.62 -15.39 -0.06
N ARG A 38 -2.16 -15.40 1.16
CA ARG A 38 -3.59 -15.18 1.41
C ARG A 38 -3.79 -13.74 1.87
N TYR A 39 -4.22 -12.89 0.97
CA TYR A 39 -4.58 -11.52 1.33
C TYR A 39 -5.77 -11.50 2.29
N SER A 40 -5.66 -10.73 3.37
CA SER A 40 -6.72 -10.52 4.35
C SER A 40 -6.91 -9.03 4.57
N GLY A 41 -8.11 -8.51 4.37
CA GLY A 41 -8.44 -7.11 4.66
C GLY A 41 -8.13 -6.76 6.12
N THR A 42 -8.42 -7.66 7.05
CA THR A 42 -8.18 -7.43 8.48
C THR A 42 -6.70 -7.38 8.84
N ILE A 43 -5.88 -8.27 8.27
CA ILE A 43 -4.46 -8.41 8.63
C ILE A 43 -3.58 -7.55 7.72
N VAL A 44 -3.84 -7.50 6.42
CA VAL A 44 -2.98 -6.79 5.48
C VAL A 44 -3.39 -5.32 5.34
N TYR A 45 -4.65 -5.06 4.95
CA TYR A 45 -5.13 -3.70 4.70
C TYR A 45 -5.22 -2.87 5.98
N ASN A 46 -5.90 -3.40 7.02
CA ASN A 46 -6.14 -2.64 8.25
C ASN A 46 -4.89 -2.38 9.09
N THR A 47 -3.82 -3.15 8.87
CA THR A 47 -2.54 -2.95 9.59
C THR A 47 -1.52 -2.18 8.78
N PHE A 48 -1.77 -1.97 7.48
CA PHE A 48 -0.85 -1.20 6.64
C PHE A 48 -0.77 0.25 7.14
N PRO A 49 0.43 0.76 7.45
CA PRO A 49 0.59 2.11 7.98
C PRO A 49 0.55 3.15 6.85
N PHE A 50 -0.66 3.47 6.35
CA PHE A 50 -0.85 4.43 5.28
C PHE A 50 -0.09 5.74 5.50
N PRO A 51 0.50 6.34 4.44
CA PRO A 51 1.22 7.59 4.57
C PRO A 51 0.26 8.75 4.86
N THR A 52 0.72 9.74 5.61
CA THR A 52 0.06 11.03 5.70
C THR A 52 0.54 11.88 4.54
N VAL A 53 -0.37 12.39 3.72
CA VAL A 53 -0.05 13.07 2.47
C VAL A 53 -0.72 14.45 2.39
N THR A 54 -0.10 15.36 1.65
CA THR A 54 -0.72 16.61 1.20
C THR A 54 -1.61 16.36 0.00
N ASP A 55 -2.48 17.31 -0.34
CA ASP A 55 -3.34 17.21 -1.54
C ASP A 55 -2.52 17.10 -2.83
N ASP A 56 -1.38 17.79 -2.92
CA ASP A 56 -0.51 17.71 -4.09
C ASP A 56 0.17 16.35 -4.21
N GLN A 57 0.62 15.77 -3.10
CA GLN A 57 1.17 14.41 -3.07
C GLN A 57 0.11 13.38 -3.46
N LYS A 58 -1.12 13.55 -2.96
CA LYS A 58 -2.24 12.68 -3.32
C LYS A 58 -2.49 12.71 -4.82
N LYS A 59 -2.64 13.89 -5.40
CA LYS A 59 -2.84 14.07 -6.85
C LYS A 59 -1.70 13.46 -7.68
N HIS A 60 -0.46 13.63 -7.22
CA HIS A 60 0.68 13.05 -7.92
C HIS A 60 0.64 11.52 -7.94
N ILE A 61 0.29 10.87 -6.82
CA ILE A 61 0.10 9.41 -6.78
C ILE A 61 -1.07 8.98 -7.67
N GLU A 62 -2.18 9.73 -7.69
CA GLU A 62 -3.33 9.44 -8.55
C GLU A 62 -2.93 9.48 -10.03
N GLN A 63 -2.15 10.46 -10.46
CA GLN A 63 -1.64 10.54 -11.84
C GLN A 63 -0.76 9.34 -12.20
N LEU A 64 0.21 8.99 -11.35
CA LEU A 64 1.07 7.82 -11.57
C LEU A 64 0.29 6.51 -11.57
N ALA A 65 -0.78 6.41 -10.78
CA ALA A 65 -1.66 5.27 -10.77
C ALA A 65 -2.46 5.13 -12.08
N GLU A 66 -2.90 6.24 -12.65
CA GLU A 66 -3.54 6.27 -13.97
C GLU A 66 -2.55 5.86 -15.07
N GLU A 67 -1.29 6.27 -14.99
CA GLU A 67 -0.23 5.87 -15.94
C GLU A 67 0.03 4.35 -15.96
N ILE A 68 -0.33 3.61 -14.90
CA ILE A 68 -0.30 2.13 -14.92
C ILE A 68 -1.45 1.56 -15.74
N LEU A 69 -2.61 2.21 -15.76
CA LEU A 69 -3.78 1.70 -16.49
C LEU A 69 -3.63 1.87 -17.99
N LEU A 70 -3.01 2.96 -18.46
CA LEU A 70 -2.84 3.24 -19.89
C LEU A 70 -2.12 2.11 -20.65
N PRO A 71 -0.92 1.64 -20.24
CA PRO A 71 -0.28 0.52 -20.90
C PRO A 71 -1.08 -0.79 -20.86
N ARG A 72 -1.96 -0.97 -19.86
CA ARG A 72 -2.83 -2.16 -19.82
C ARG A 72 -3.89 -2.15 -20.91
N GLU A 73 -4.37 -0.97 -21.30
CA GLU A 73 -5.36 -0.84 -22.38
C GLU A 73 -4.79 -1.27 -23.72
N ASP A 74 -3.50 -1.03 -23.98
CA ASP A 74 -2.81 -1.48 -25.19
C ASP A 74 -2.77 -3.01 -25.33
N PHE A 75 -2.96 -3.72 -24.21
CA PHE A 75 -2.97 -5.18 -24.11
C PHE A 75 -4.32 -5.74 -23.64
N ALA A 76 -5.43 -5.10 -24.01
CA ALA A 76 -6.79 -5.42 -23.56
C ALA A 76 -7.24 -6.88 -23.81
N GLY A 77 -6.55 -7.65 -24.65
CA GLY A 77 -6.80 -9.07 -24.88
C GLY A 77 -6.00 -10.03 -24.00
N GLU A 78 -5.07 -9.52 -23.20
CA GLU A 78 -4.19 -10.34 -22.38
C GLU A 78 -4.69 -10.48 -20.95
N THR A 79 -4.39 -11.61 -20.31
CA THR A 79 -4.69 -11.77 -18.89
C THR A 79 -3.68 -10.98 -18.02
N LEU A 80 -4.12 -10.50 -16.85
CA LEU A 80 -3.19 -9.85 -15.91
C LEU A 80 -2.02 -10.76 -15.53
N ALA A 81 -2.25 -12.06 -15.42
CA ALA A 81 -1.17 -13.02 -15.13
C ALA A 81 -0.06 -12.99 -16.19
N LYS A 82 -0.43 -12.84 -17.47
CA LYS A 82 0.53 -12.75 -18.57
C LYS A 82 1.20 -11.38 -18.62
N LEU A 83 0.43 -10.29 -18.41
CA LEU A 83 0.97 -8.93 -18.37
C LEU A 83 1.99 -8.71 -17.25
N TYR A 84 1.81 -9.41 -16.13
CA TYR A 84 2.68 -9.31 -14.95
C TYR A 84 3.64 -10.48 -14.80
N ASP A 85 3.83 -11.26 -15.85
CA ASP A 85 4.89 -12.27 -15.90
C ASP A 85 6.25 -11.54 -15.96
N PRO A 86 7.17 -11.82 -15.02
CA PRO A 86 8.48 -11.15 -14.93
C PRO A 86 9.28 -11.17 -16.22
N ASP A 87 9.14 -12.25 -17.02
CA ASP A 87 9.92 -12.46 -18.24
C ASP A 87 9.33 -11.73 -19.46
N THR A 88 8.03 -11.39 -19.42
CA THR A 88 7.30 -10.84 -20.57
C THR A 88 6.57 -9.53 -20.30
N MET A 89 6.69 -8.97 -19.10
CA MET A 89 6.05 -7.71 -18.72
C MET A 89 6.47 -6.57 -19.67
N PRO A 90 5.51 -5.86 -20.30
CA PRO A 90 5.83 -4.76 -21.20
C PRO A 90 6.62 -3.66 -20.52
N GLU A 91 7.67 -3.15 -21.19
CA GLU A 91 8.55 -2.13 -20.62
C GLU A 91 7.81 -0.85 -20.21
N PRO A 92 6.83 -0.30 -20.94
CA PRO A 92 6.04 0.85 -20.48
C PRO A 92 5.31 0.59 -19.15
N LEU A 93 4.74 -0.60 -18.98
CA LEU A 93 4.06 -0.98 -17.74
C LEU A 93 5.05 -1.09 -16.57
N LYS A 94 6.22 -1.65 -16.81
CA LYS A 94 7.29 -1.76 -15.82
C LYS A 94 7.79 -0.39 -15.36
N ILE A 95 8.01 0.53 -16.29
CA ILE A 95 8.42 1.91 -15.99
C ILE A 95 7.34 2.64 -15.17
N ALA A 96 6.05 2.50 -15.55
CA ALA A 96 4.96 3.11 -14.81
C ALA A 96 4.92 2.62 -13.34
N HIS A 97 5.12 1.31 -13.10
CA HIS A 97 5.23 0.76 -11.75
C HIS A 97 6.45 1.29 -10.99
N GLN A 98 7.61 1.37 -11.62
CA GLN A 98 8.81 1.92 -10.98
C GLN A 98 8.62 3.38 -10.55
N ASN A 99 8.02 4.20 -11.41
CA ASN A 99 7.72 5.60 -11.10
C ASN A 99 6.76 5.72 -9.90
N LEU A 100 5.71 4.88 -9.86
CA LEU A 100 4.78 4.84 -8.74
C LEU A 100 5.48 4.38 -7.46
N ASP A 101 6.28 3.33 -7.52
CA ASP A 101 7.01 2.78 -6.37
C ASP A 101 7.95 3.81 -5.75
N ASP A 102 8.72 4.51 -6.58
CA ASP A 102 9.62 5.59 -6.16
C ASP A 102 8.86 6.76 -5.52
N ALA A 103 7.70 7.13 -6.08
CA ALA A 103 6.89 8.20 -5.54
C ALA A 103 6.26 7.81 -4.20
N VAL A 104 5.76 6.58 -4.07
CA VAL A 104 5.19 6.06 -2.81
C VAL A 104 6.26 5.95 -1.74
N ASP A 105 7.45 5.43 -2.05
CA ASP A 105 8.57 5.37 -1.10
C ASP A 105 8.94 6.77 -0.56
N LYS A 106 8.91 7.79 -1.42
CA LYS A 106 9.18 9.19 -1.02
C LYS A 106 8.11 9.81 -0.12
N LEU A 107 6.89 9.25 -0.06
CA LEU A 107 5.90 9.66 0.93
C LEU A 107 6.30 9.26 2.36
N TYR A 108 7.06 8.20 2.50
CA TYR A 108 7.56 7.71 3.79
C TYR A 108 8.94 8.26 4.13
N ASN A 109 9.84 8.30 3.14
CA ASN A 109 11.20 8.78 3.29
C ASN A 109 11.59 9.58 2.04
N PRO A 110 11.90 10.90 2.15
CA PRO A 110 12.24 11.74 1.00
C PRO A 110 13.40 11.23 0.15
N LYS A 111 14.27 10.38 0.71
CA LYS A 111 15.38 9.74 -0.02
C LYS A 111 15.00 8.40 -0.64
N GLY A 112 13.76 7.94 -0.45
CA GLY A 112 13.35 6.57 -0.78
C GLY A 112 14.02 5.52 0.12
N PHE A 113 14.01 4.27 -0.31
CA PHE A 113 14.62 3.15 0.39
C PHE A 113 15.61 2.42 -0.51
N ALA A 114 16.71 1.96 0.08
CA ALA A 114 17.75 1.23 -0.65
C ALA A 114 17.31 -0.19 -1.03
N ASP A 115 16.46 -0.79 -0.20
CA ASP A 115 16.03 -2.18 -0.33
C ASP A 115 14.70 -2.45 0.42
N THR A 116 14.16 -3.66 0.24
CA THR A 116 12.97 -4.15 0.92
C THR A 116 13.14 -4.15 2.45
N ALA A 117 14.32 -4.48 2.97
CA ALA A 117 14.54 -4.57 4.40
C ALA A 117 14.42 -3.19 5.08
N SER A 118 15.05 -2.16 4.49
CA SER A 118 14.97 -0.78 4.99
C SER A 118 13.55 -0.21 4.88
N ARG A 119 12.81 -0.53 3.81
CA ARG A 119 11.41 -0.16 3.65
C ARG A 119 10.54 -0.79 4.73
N LEU A 120 10.66 -2.10 4.94
CA LEU A 120 9.88 -2.82 5.95
C LEU A 120 10.21 -2.37 7.37
N ALA A 121 11.46 -2.10 7.69
CA ALA A 121 11.86 -1.57 9.00
C ALA A 121 11.13 -0.24 9.27
N HIS A 122 11.11 0.68 8.31
CA HIS A 122 10.41 1.96 8.43
C HIS A 122 8.87 1.79 8.57
N LEU A 123 8.28 0.90 7.78
CA LEU A 123 6.84 0.62 7.88
C LEU A 123 6.46 0.02 9.23
N LEU A 124 7.28 -0.87 9.79
CA LEU A 124 7.07 -1.44 11.13
C LEU A 124 7.16 -0.38 12.23
N GLU A 125 8.17 0.49 12.20
CA GLU A 125 8.29 1.61 13.16
C GLU A 125 7.06 2.52 13.11
N ARG A 126 6.58 2.83 11.92
CA ARG A 126 5.37 3.64 11.74
C ARG A 126 4.14 2.92 12.28
N TYR A 127 3.97 1.65 12.01
CA TYR A 127 2.88 0.83 12.53
C TYR A 127 2.87 0.79 14.06
N GLU A 128 4.02 0.57 14.69
CA GLU A 128 4.16 0.58 16.15
C GLU A 128 3.80 1.96 16.75
N SER A 129 4.22 3.03 16.10
CA SER A 129 3.89 4.40 16.52
C SER A 129 2.38 4.65 16.48
N LEU A 130 1.69 4.21 15.45
CA LEU A 130 0.23 4.32 15.31
C LEU A 130 -0.49 3.56 16.42
N ILE A 131 -0.13 2.30 16.68
CA ILE A 131 -0.71 1.50 17.75
C ILE A 131 -0.49 2.13 19.13
N ASN A 132 0.70 2.63 19.39
CA ASN A 132 1.01 3.28 20.67
C ASN A 132 0.19 4.57 20.88
N THR A 133 -0.06 5.32 19.81
CA THR A 133 -0.91 6.51 19.84
C THR A 133 -2.37 6.14 20.12
N GLU A 134 -2.91 5.12 19.46
CA GLU A 134 -4.27 4.63 19.70
C GLU A 134 -4.47 4.12 21.13
N LYS A 135 -3.50 3.38 21.66
CA LYS A 135 -3.53 2.90 23.06
C LYS A 135 -3.57 4.06 24.05
N LYS A 136 -2.74 5.10 23.86
CA LYS A 136 -2.75 6.31 24.71
C LYS A 136 -4.11 7.01 24.65
N GLN A 137 -4.66 7.23 23.47
CA GLN A 137 -5.97 7.86 23.29
C GLN A 137 -7.09 7.05 23.97
N ALA A 138 -7.06 5.73 23.88
CA ALA A 138 -8.04 4.86 24.52
C ALA A 138 -7.97 4.95 26.05
N ILE A 139 -6.78 5.06 26.64
CA ILE A 139 -6.56 5.24 28.07
C ILE A 139 -7.10 6.60 28.53
N ASP A 140 -6.76 7.68 27.81
CA ASP A 140 -7.19 9.03 28.13
C ASP A 140 -8.70 9.18 28.05
N ASN A 141 -9.33 8.58 27.05
CA ASN A 141 -10.80 8.57 26.91
C ASN A 141 -11.49 7.82 28.05
N LYS A 142 -10.91 6.69 28.52
CA LYS A 142 -11.43 5.96 29.69
C LYS A 142 -11.29 6.80 30.98
N ALA A 143 -10.18 7.51 31.14
CA ALA A 143 -9.96 8.37 32.30
C ALA A 143 -10.94 9.56 32.33
N LYS A 144 -11.21 10.20 31.18
CA LYS A 144 -12.20 11.27 31.07
C LYS A 144 -13.62 10.81 31.40
N LYS A 145 -14.04 9.62 30.91
CA LYS A 145 -15.35 9.03 31.24
C LYS A 145 -15.53 8.69 32.72
N LYS A 146 -14.45 8.38 33.45
CA LYS A 146 -14.50 8.13 34.90
C LYS A 146 -14.60 9.40 35.74
N LYS A 147 -14.15 10.55 35.22
CA LYS A 147 -14.23 11.85 35.92
C LYS A 147 -15.56 12.58 35.70
N SER A 148 -16.37 12.13 34.72
CA SER A 148 -17.69 12.72 34.40
C SER A 148 -18.87 11.96 34.99
N LYS A 149 -18.60 10.96 35.81
CA LYS A 149 -19.56 10.25 36.66
C LYS A 149 -19.30 10.56 38.14
#